data_7a1e07bc1face706a9d39eaaf1d84bef
#
_entry.id   7a1e07bc1face706a9d39eaaf1d84bef
#
_cell.length_a   1.000
_cell.length_b   1.000
_cell.length_c   1.000
_cell.angle_alpha   90.00
_cell.angle_beta   90.00
_cell.angle_gamma   90.00
#
_symmetry.space_group_name_H-M   'P 1'
#
loop_
_entity.id
_entity.type
_entity.pdbx_description
1 polymer ?
#
loop_
_entity_poly.entity_id
_entity_poly.type
_entity_poly.pdbx_seq_one_letter_code
_entity_poly.pdbx_strand_id
1 'polypeptide(L)'
;MEIIPYTPDLYEQLILFLVESFPNRDKRYFDWWLKQYSCEKNLLNRTFLVEDKGKIIACTTANWNEIKIHGKKQDFYWEGNTIVLKAYRGKGVGRMIYEQMGRFSDRCVVGLTDAAYNIQPKIIPCFRPINPVYVYLSVNR
;
A
#
# COMPACT_ATOMS: atom_id res chain seq x y z
N MET A 1 -11.52 16.21 -4.17
CA MET A 1 -10.69 15.05 -3.81
C MET A 1 -11.13 13.88 -4.66
N GLU A 2 -10.20 13.24 -5.33
CA GLU A 2 -10.46 12.06 -6.16
C GLU A 2 -9.38 11.01 -5.92
N ILE A 3 -9.72 9.74 -6.14
CA ILE A 3 -8.76 8.64 -6.10
C ILE A 3 -8.33 8.31 -7.51
N ILE A 4 -7.02 8.29 -7.72
CA ILE A 4 -6.42 8.01 -9.02
C ILE A 4 -5.45 6.84 -8.93
N PRO A 5 -5.32 6.01 -9.96
CA PRO A 5 -4.27 5.01 -10.03
C PRO A 5 -2.93 5.71 -10.18
N TYR A 6 -1.88 5.09 -9.66
CA TYR A 6 -0.53 5.54 -9.94
C TYR A 6 -0.18 5.28 -11.40
N THR A 7 0.44 6.28 -12.02
CA THR A 7 1.03 6.21 -13.37
C THR A 7 2.48 6.71 -13.34
N PRO A 8 3.36 6.28 -14.27
CA PRO A 8 4.79 6.65 -14.24
C PRO A 8 5.08 8.15 -14.25
N ASP A 9 4.21 8.96 -14.84
CA ASP A 9 4.31 10.42 -14.87
C ASP A 9 4.11 11.06 -13.48
N LEU A 10 3.45 10.37 -12.55
CA LEU A 10 3.28 10.80 -11.17
C LEU A 10 4.44 10.42 -10.25
N TYR A 11 5.48 9.78 -10.80
CA TYR A 11 6.59 9.24 -10.02
C TYR A 11 7.28 10.28 -9.12
N GLU A 12 7.70 11.41 -9.68
CA GLU A 12 8.40 12.44 -8.90
C GLU A 12 7.50 13.05 -7.81
N GLN A 13 6.23 13.27 -8.12
CA GLN A 13 5.26 13.78 -7.13
C GLN A 13 5.04 12.78 -5.99
N LEU A 14 4.91 11.50 -6.33
CA LEU A 14 4.73 10.44 -5.34
C LEU A 14 5.97 10.26 -4.46
N ILE A 15 7.17 10.29 -5.04
CA ILE A 15 8.43 10.21 -4.29
C ILE A 15 8.55 11.36 -3.30
N LEU A 16 8.30 12.59 -3.73
CA LEU A 16 8.34 13.76 -2.83
C LEU A 16 7.33 13.61 -1.69
N PHE A 17 6.10 13.24 -2.02
CA PHE A 17 5.06 13.00 -1.03
C PHE A 17 5.46 11.92 0.00
N LEU A 18 6.05 10.82 -0.46
CA LEU A 18 6.47 9.71 0.42
C LEU A 18 7.64 10.12 1.32
N VAL A 19 8.64 10.81 0.79
CA VAL A 19 9.79 11.29 1.58
C VAL A 19 9.33 12.28 2.65
N GLU A 20 8.47 13.23 2.31
CA GLU A 20 7.90 14.17 3.28
C GLU A 20 7.04 13.48 4.34
N SER A 21 6.33 12.42 3.96
CA SER A 21 5.41 11.71 4.85
C SER A 21 6.07 10.70 5.78
N PHE A 22 7.25 10.21 5.42
CA PHE A 22 8.00 9.20 6.17
C PHE A 22 9.44 9.67 6.46
N PRO A 23 9.66 10.53 7.44
CA PRO A 23 10.94 11.21 7.69
C PRO A 23 12.11 10.26 8.00
N ASN A 24 11.82 9.00 8.36
CA ASN A 24 12.83 7.98 8.63
C ASN A 24 13.25 7.18 7.38
N ARG A 25 12.76 7.56 6.19
CA ARG A 25 13.03 6.89 4.92
C ARG A 25 13.45 7.91 3.88
N ASP A 26 14.50 7.59 3.15
CA ASP A 26 15.04 8.47 2.11
C ASP A 26 14.47 8.17 0.72
N LYS A 27 14.81 9.02 -0.25
CA LYS A 27 14.41 8.85 -1.65
C LYS A 27 14.85 7.49 -2.21
N ARG A 28 16.06 7.01 -1.85
CA ARG A 28 16.60 5.74 -2.36
C ARG A 28 15.76 4.55 -1.93
N TYR A 29 15.22 4.58 -0.70
CA TYR A 29 14.30 3.55 -0.24
C TYR A 29 13.03 3.49 -1.10
N PHE A 30 12.41 4.63 -1.39
CA PHE A 30 11.19 4.67 -2.20
C PHE A 30 11.45 4.44 -3.67
N ASP A 31 12.58 4.88 -4.21
CA ASP A 31 13.05 4.54 -5.54
C ASP A 31 13.15 3.02 -5.73
N TRP A 32 13.85 2.38 -4.79
CA TRP A 32 13.98 0.92 -4.79
C TRP A 32 12.60 0.26 -4.71
N TRP A 33 11.76 0.71 -3.78
CA TRP A 33 10.42 0.21 -3.59
C TRP A 33 9.57 0.31 -4.85
N LEU A 34 9.50 1.47 -5.49
CA LEU A 34 8.69 1.68 -6.68
C LEU A 34 9.28 1.00 -7.93
N LYS A 35 10.61 0.94 -8.08
CA LYS A 35 11.28 0.31 -9.22
C LYS A 35 11.25 -1.20 -9.20
N GLN A 36 11.38 -1.83 -8.06
CA GLN A 36 11.28 -3.29 -7.96
C GLN A 36 9.92 -3.81 -8.45
N TYR A 37 8.90 -2.98 -8.39
CA TYR A 37 7.54 -3.37 -8.67
C TYR A 37 7.02 -2.88 -10.02
N SER A 38 7.82 -2.13 -10.77
CA SER A 38 7.49 -1.71 -12.15
C SER A 38 7.81 -2.76 -13.21
N CYS A 39 8.51 -3.85 -12.85
CA CYS A 39 8.89 -4.90 -13.78
C CYS A 39 7.76 -5.90 -13.99
N GLU A 40 7.26 -5.98 -15.19
CA GLU A 40 6.58 -7.10 -15.85
C GLU A 40 5.17 -7.52 -15.43
N LYS A 41 4.69 -7.30 -14.23
CA LYS A 41 3.35 -7.75 -13.80
C LYS A 41 2.50 -6.63 -13.22
N ASN A 42 2.14 -5.62 -14.02
CA ASN A 42 1.07 -4.62 -13.74
C ASN A 42 0.85 -4.19 -12.27
N LEU A 43 1.93 -4.04 -11.51
CA LEU A 43 1.90 -3.70 -10.09
C LEU A 43 1.40 -2.28 -9.84
N LEU A 44 1.53 -1.46 -10.85
CA LEU A 44 1.02 -0.09 -10.88
C LEU A 44 -0.49 -0.03 -10.61
N ASN A 45 -1.23 -1.07 -11.01
CA ASN A 45 -2.69 -1.12 -10.87
C ASN A 45 -3.18 -1.25 -9.41
N ARG A 46 -2.26 -1.40 -8.44
CA ARG A 46 -2.60 -1.54 -7.03
C ARG A 46 -1.98 -0.47 -6.14
N THR A 47 -1.38 0.53 -6.75
CA THR A 47 -0.94 1.74 -6.06
C THR A 47 -1.93 2.84 -6.38
N PHE A 48 -2.55 3.39 -5.35
CA PHE A 48 -3.56 4.43 -5.48
C PHE A 48 -3.14 5.68 -4.73
N LEU A 49 -3.44 6.80 -5.36
CA LEU A 49 -3.23 8.12 -4.81
C LEU A 49 -4.57 8.80 -4.59
N VAL A 50 -4.64 9.68 -3.62
CA VAL A 50 -5.75 10.63 -3.50
C VAL A 50 -5.20 12.01 -3.77
N GLU A 51 -5.82 12.69 -4.72
CA GLU A 51 -5.46 14.04 -5.13
C GLU A 51 -6.52 15.05 -4.67
N ASP A 52 -6.07 16.21 -4.28
CA ASP A 52 -6.89 17.38 -4.06
C ASP A 52 -6.21 18.61 -4.66
N LYS A 53 -6.87 19.24 -5.65
CA LYS A 53 -6.36 20.44 -6.35
C LYS A 53 -4.94 20.29 -6.93
N GLY A 54 -4.66 19.17 -7.60
CA GLY A 54 -3.35 18.90 -8.21
C GLY A 54 -2.26 18.48 -7.23
N LYS A 55 -2.61 18.19 -5.96
CA LYS A 55 -1.65 17.76 -4.95
C LYS A 55 -2.01 16.39 -4.40
N ILE A 56 -1.04 15.49 -4.32
CA ILE A 56 -1.21 14.21 -3.62
C ILE A 56 -1.35 14.47 -2.13
N ILE A 57 -2.43 13.97 -1.55
CA ILE A 57 -2.77 14.13 -0.13
C ILE A 57 -2.81 12.82 0.63
N ALA A 58 -2.85 11.70 -0.09
CA ALA A 58 -2.80 10.37 0.46
C ALA A 58 -2.33 9.37 -0.58
N CYS A 59 -1.79 8.25 -0.12
CA CYS A 59 -1.49 7.11 -0.99
C CYS A 59 -1.62 5.80 -0.24
N THR A 60 -1.70 4.72 -1.01
CA THR A 60 -1.38 3.36 -0.61
C THR A 60 -0.59 2.70 -1.70
N THR A 61 0.35 1.84 -1.34
CA THR A 61 1.12 1.04 -2.29
C THR A 61 0.85 -0.43 -2.04
N ALA A 62 0.98 -1.24 -3.09
CA ALA A 62 0.92 -2.69 -2.95
C ALA A 62 2.10 -3.33 -3.66
N ASN A 63 2.66 -4.36 -3.04
CA ASN A 63 3.80 -5.11 -3.57
C ASN A 63 3.35 -6.48 -3.99
N TRP A 64 3.66 -6.84 -5.20
CA TRP A 64 3.43 -8.18 -5.67
C TRP A 64 4.45 -9.17 -5.08
N ASN A 65 3.94 -10.35 -4.78
CA ASN A 65 4.74 -11.51 -4.43
C ASN A 65 4.08 -12.77 -5.01
N GLU A 66 4.88 -13.78 -5.28
CA GLU A 66 4.38 -15.10 -5.57
C GLU A 66 4.47 -15.95 -4.31
N ILE A 67 3.38 -16.55 -3.91
CA ILE A 67 3.34 -17.50 -2.80
C ILE A 67 2.95 -18.89 -3.29
N LYS A 68 3.37 -19.92 -2.56
CA LYS A 68 3.02 -21.30 -2.86
C LYS A 68 2.08 -21.82 -1.78
N ILE A 69 0.83 -22.09 -2.15
CA ILE A 69 -0.19 -22.64 -1.26
C ILE A 69 -0.59 -24.02 -1.77
N HIS A 70 -0.47 -25.04 -0.93
CA HIS A 70 -0.76 -26.44 -1.33
C HIS A 70 -0.10 -26.85 -2.65
N GLY A 71 1.16 -26.45 -2.86
CA GLY A 71 1.93 -26.76 -4.07
C GLY A 71 1.63 -25.89 -5.29
N LYS A 72 0.61 -25.06 -5.27
CA LYS A 72 0.23 -24.17 -6.37
C LYS A 72 0.77 -22.75 -6.13
N LYS A 73 1.35 -22.16 -7.19
CA LYS A 73 1.76 -20.77 -7.19
C LYS A 73 0.55 -19.85 -7.29
N GLN A 74 0.53 -18.81 -6.50
CA GLN A 74 -0.52 -17.78 -6.50
C GLN A 74 0.09 -16.41 -6.38
N ASP A 75 -0.44 -15.47 -7.14
CA ASP A 75 -0.10 -14.05 -6.99
C ASP A 75 -0.72 -13.51 -5.72
N PHE A 76 0.02 -12.64 -5.06
CA PHE A 76 -0.34 -12.12 -3.78
C PHE A 76 0.24 -10.70 -3.61
N TYR A 77 -0.48 -9.84 -2.92
CA TYR A 77 -0.10 -8.43 -2.78
C TYR A 77 0.01 -8.01 -1.32
N TRP A 78 1.17 -7.48 -0.96
CA TRP A 78 1.37 -6.80 0.31
C TRP A 78 0.99 -5.34 0.19
N GLU A 79 -0.01 -4.92 0.92
CA GLU A 79 -0.36 -3.51 1.07
C GLU A 79 0.62 -2.83 2.04
N GLY A 80 1.11 -1.67 1.69
CA GLY A 80 2.05 -0.91 2.51
C GLY A 80 2.06 0.58 2.19
N ASN A 81 2.83 1.34 2.96
CA ASN A 81 3.00 2.78 2.82
C ASN A 81 1.66 3.54 2.69
N THR A 82 0.62 3.08 3.38
CA THR A 82 -0.67 3.78 3.41
C THR A 82 -0.56 4.98 4.33
N ILE A 83 -0.74 6.16 3.78
CA ILE A 83 -0.65 7.42 4.52
C ILE A 83 -1.66 8.44 4.02
N VAL A 84 -2.19 9.23 4.96
CA VAL A 84 -3.02 10.40 4.70
C VAL A 84 -2.37 11.59 5.40
N LEU A 85 -2.15 12.69 4.68
CA LEU A 85 -1.63 13.93 5.26
C LEU A 85 -2.47 14.35 6.46
N LYS A 86 -1.81 14.86 7.52
CA LYS A 86 -2.44 15.20 8.79
C LYS A 86 -3.65 16.13 8.61
N ALA A 87 -3.56 17.12 7.74
CA ALA A 87 -4.63 18.08 7.46
C ALA A 87 -5.89 17.47 6.82
N TYR A 88 -5.77 16.25 6.29
CA TYR A 88 -6.88 15.54 5.62
C TYR A 88 -7.39 14.33 6.40
N ARG A 89 -6.81 14.06 7.57
CA ARG A 89 -7.30 12.99 8.46
C ARG A 89 -8.68 13.36 9.02
N GLY A 90 -9.52 12.36 9.25
CA GLY A 90 -10.90 12.55 9.70
C GLY A 90 -11.88 13.01 8.62
N LYS A 91 -11.42 13.27 7.39
CA LYS A 91 -12.25 13.74 6.26
C LYS A 91 -12.66 12.61 5.28
N GLY A 92 -12.59 11.35 5.69
CA GLY A 92 -12.98 10.21 4.86
C GLY A 92 -11.93 9.71 3.88
N VAL A 93 -10.78 10.39 3.74
CA VAL A 93 -9.74 10.05 2.75
C VAL A 93 -9.21 8.62 2.93
N GLY A 94 -8.91 8.21 4.17
CA GLY A 94 -8.47 6.84 4.45
C GLY A 94 -9.53 5.80 4.08
N ARG A 95 -10.80 6.12 4.27
CA ARG A 95 -11.92 5.27 3.86
C ARG A 95 -11.95 5.09 2.34
N MET A 96 -11.79 6.15 1.57
CA MET A 96 -11.72 6.08 0.10
C MET A 96 -10.64 5.09 -0.37
N ILE A 97 -9.44 5.15 0.23
CA ILE A 97 -8.34 4.23 -0.09
C ILE A 97 -8.74 2.78 0.22
N TYR A 98 -9.27 2.52 1.41
CA TYR A 98 -9.61 1.15 1.81
C TYR A 98 -10.79 0.58 1.03
N GLU A 99 -11.77 1.38 0.65
CA GLU A 99 -12.86 0.97 -0.25
C GLU A 99 -12.31 0.57 -1.63
N GLN A 100 -11.33 1.30 -2.16
CA GLN A 100 -10.66 0.94 -3.41
C GLN A 100 -9.85 -0.34 -3.26
N MET A 101 -9.07 -0.47 -2.20
CA MET A 101 -8.27 -1.67 -1.92
C MET A 101 -9.15 -2.88 -1.62
N GLY A 102 -10.31 -2.69 -1.04
CA GLY A 102 -11.29 -3.74 -0.72
C GLY A 102 -11.84 -4.48 -1.94
N ARG A 103 -11.66 -3.95 -3.15
CA ARG A 103 -12.05 -4.61 -4.40
C ARG A 103 -11.14 -5.79 -4.77
N PHE A 104 -10.00 -5.94 -4.08
CA PHE A 104 -9.04 -6.99 -4.33
C PHE A 104 -9.03 -7.99 -3.18
N SER A 105 -9.20 -9.27 -3.48
CA SER A 105 -9.25 -10.36 -2.48
C SER A 105 -7.89 -10.99 -2.18
N ASP A 106 -6.91 -10.81 -3.07
CA ASP A 106 -5.58 -11.44 -3.06
C ASP A 106 -4.52 -10.56 -2.40
N ARG A 107 -4.88 -9.88 -1.32
CA ARG A 107 -4.02 -8.95 -0.61
C ARG A 107 -3.87 -9.28 0.87
N CYS A 108 -2.80 -8.82 1.43
CA CYS A 108 -2.54 -8.84 2.85
C CYS A 108 -1.95 -7.51 3.29
N VAL A 109 -2.05 -7.24 4.57
CA VAL A 109 -1.44 -6.07 5.18
C VAL A 109 -0.81 -6.46 6.50
N VAL A 110 0.35 -5.86 6.80
CA VAL A 110 1.06 -6.02 8.07
C VAL A 110 1.40 -4.65 8.65
N GLY A 111 1.60 -4.60 9.96
CA GLY A 111 2.00 -3.36 10.63
C GLY A 111 0.93 -2.28 10.58
N LEU A 112 -0.34 -2.66 10.71
CA LEU A 112 -1.45 -1.72 10.79
C LEU A 112 -1.32 -0.82 12.02
N THR A 113 -1.60 0.46 11.83
CA THR A 113 -1.88 1.35 12.95
C THR A 113 -3.24 1.02 13.57
N ASP A 114 -3.47 1.38 14.82
CA ASP A 114 -4.76 1.17 15.49
C ASP A 114 -5.93 1.76 14.68
N ALA A 115 -5.73 2.94 14.09
CA ALA A 115 -6.74 3.58 13.26
C ALA A 115 -7.08 2.74 12.02
N ALA A 116 -6.08 2.18 11.35
CA ALA A 116 -6.27 1.31 10.20
C ALA A 116 -6.91 -0.03 10.59
N TYR A 117 -6.46 -0.63 11.69
CA TYR A 117 -7.02 -1.86 12.22
C TYR A 117 -8.50 -1.73 12.58
N ASN A 118 -8.91 -0.58 13.11
CA ASN A 118 -10.30 -0.34 13.49
C ASN A 118 -11.22 -0.02 12.30
N ILE A 119 -10.67 0.40 11.18
CA ILE A 119 -11.43 0.82 10.00
C ILE A 119 -11.57 -0.30 8.96
N GLN A 120 -10.48 -1.05 8.69
CA GLN A 120 -10.44 -2.05 7.62
C GLN A 120 -11.53 -3.13 7.74
N PRO A 121 -11.77 -3.74 8.91
CA PRO A 121 -12.81 -4.77 9.04
C PRO A 121 -14.24 -4.29 8.72
N LYS A 122 -14.47 -2.97 8.86
CA LYS A 122 -15.77 -2.36 8.61
C LYS A 122 -16.02 -2.06 7.12
N ILE A 123 -14.94 -1.96 6.34
CA ILE A 123 -14.99 -1.56 4.93
C ILE A 123 -14.72 -2.76 4.02
N ILE A 124 -13.87 -3.68 4.47
CA ILE A 124 -13.40 -4.82 3.67
C ILE A 124 -14.11 -6.09 4.12
N PRO A 125 -15.10 -6.59 3.37
CA PRO A 125 -15.92 -7.73 3.80
C PRO A 125 -15.12 -9.02 4.07
N CYS A 126 -14.01 -9.21 3.36
CA CYS A 126 -13.16 -10.39 3.49
C CYS A 126 -12.00 -10.22 4.48
N PHE A 127 -11.94 -9.11 5.21
CA PHE A 127 -10.88 -8.90 6.18
C PHE A 127 -10.91 -9.96 7.28
N ARG A 128 -9.79 -10.65 7.45
CA ARG A 128 -9.59 -11.65 8.51
C ARG A 128 -8.32 -11.31 9.26
N PRO A 129 -8.41 -10.85 10.51
CA PRO A 129 -7.23 -10.71 11.35
C PRO A 129 -6.67 -12.11 11.64
N ILE A 130 -5.38 -12.28 11.38
CA ILE A 130 -4.65 -13.49 11.76
C ILE A 130 -3.60 -13.12 12.81
N ASN A 131 -3.33 -14.01 13.71
CA ASN A 131 -2.19 -13.85 14.62
C ASN A 131 -0.90 -13.75 13.76
N PRO A 132 0.01 -12.83 14.09
CA PRO A 132 1.24 -12.70 13.34
C PRO A 132 2.02 -14.01 13.35
N VAL A 133 2.24 -14.55 12.17
CA VAL A 133 3.17 -15.68 12.02
C VAL A 133 4.56 -15.09 11.92
N TYR A 134 5.39 -15.34 12.91
CA TYR A 134 6.80 -14.95 12.87
C TYR A 134 7.55 -15.93 11.97
N VAL A 135 7.94 -15.49 10.79
CA VAL A 135 8.85 -16.26 9.92
C VAL A 135 10.28 -15.86 10.28
N TYR A 136 11.00 -16.77 10.91
CA TYR A 136 12.44 -16.60 11.12
C TYR A 136 13.18 -17.07 9.89
N LEU A 137 13.79 -16.14 9.15
CA LEU A 137 14.76 -16.47 8.11
C LEU A 137 16.13 -16.66 8.78
N SER A 138 16.59 -17.90 8.91
CA SER A 138 17.98 -18.16 9.24
C SER A 138 18.83 -17.90 8.00
N VAL A 139 19.57 -16.80 8.01
CA VAL A 139 20.59 -16.55 7.01
C VAL A 139 21.86 -17.26 7.48
N ASN A 140 22.17 -18.43 6.89
CA ASN A 140 23.50 -19.03 7.06
C ASN A 140 24.51 -18.09 6.39
N ARG A 141 25.40 -17.54 7.19
CA ARG A 141 26.57 -16.77 6.72
C ARG A 141 27.66 -17.71 6.25
#